data_235568bbb2313c04002e52e71cfd8a60
#
_entry.id   235568bbb2313c04002e52e71cfd8a60
#
_cell.length_a   1.000
_cell.length_b   1.000
_cell.length_c   1.000
_cell.angle_alpha   90.00
_cell.angle_beta   90.00
_cell.angle_gamma   90.00
#
_symmetry.space_group_name_H-M   'P 1'
#
loop_
_entity.id
_entity.type
_entity.pdbx_description
1 polymer ?
#
loop_
_entity_poly.entity_id
_entity_poly.type
_entity_poly.pdbx_seq_one_letter_code
_entity_poly.pdbx_strand_id
1 'polypeptide(L)'
;MVTAIIQARMGSTRLPGKVLKKVLGKTMLEHEIERVKRARTINQIIIATTTDLEDKKIIRLAQKLKVKAFAGSESDVLDRYYQAATKFGVDDVIVRLTGDCPLTDPSIIDKVVSFYLKNKKSCQYTNNV
;
A
#
# COMPACT_ATOMS: atom_id res chain seq x y z
N MET A 1 -15.98 -4.05 -2.39
CA MET A 1 -14.66 -4.50 -1.90
C MET A 1 -13.75 -3.29 -1.73
N VAL A 2 -13.00 -3.24 -0.66
CA VAL A 2 -12.03 -2.18 -0.39
C VAL A 2 -10.62 -2.73 -0.48
N THR A 3 -9.80 -2.16 -1.36
CA THR A 3 -8.42 -2.59 -1.60
C THR A 3 -7.44 -1.53 -1.13
N ALA A 4 -6.51 -1.89 -0.26
CA ALA A 4 -5.37 -1.05 0.08
C ALA A 4 -4.25 -1.29 -0.93
N ILE A 5 -3.75 -0.22 -1.55
CA ILE A 5 -2.57 -0.28 -2.41
C ILE A 5 -1.46 0.52 -1.71
N ILE A 6 -0.40 -0.19 -1.34
CA ILE A 6 0.76 0.39 -0.65
C ILE A 6 1.88 0.53 -1.68
N GLN A 7 2.27 1.77 -1.97
CA GLN A 7 3.42 1.99 -2.83
C GLN A 7 4.71 1.90 -2.00
N ALA A 8 5.70 1.18 -2.52
CA ALA A 8 7.00 1.02 -1.86
C ALA A 8 8.10 0.84 -2.90
N ARG A 9 9.24 1.45 -2.67
CA ARG A 9 10.43 1.29 -3.51
C ARG A 9 11.71 1.41 -2.68
N MET A 10 12.80 0.79 -3.17
CA MET A 10 14.10 0.84 -2.53
C MET A 10 14.83 2.17 -2.77
N GLY A 11 14.56 2.83 -3.88
CA GLY A 11 15.26 4.02 -4.33
C GLY A 11 14.85 5.32 -3.64
N SER A 12 14.91 5.37 -2.31
CA SER A 12 14.75 6.61 -1.57
C SER A 12 16.03 7.45 -1.67
N THR A 13 15.89 8.75 -1.96
CA THR A 13 17.05 9.67 -2.02
C THR A 13 17.60 10.00 -0.63
N ARG A 14 16.75 10.04 0.39
CA ARG A 14 17.13 10.37 1.77
C ARG A 14 17.73 9.17 2.50
N LEU A 15 17.10 8.03 2.39
CA LEU A 15 17.53 6.80 3.06
C LEU A 15 17.24 5.61 2.14
N PRO A 16 18.20 5.22 1.26
CA PRO A 16 18.00 4.10 0.34
C PRO A 16 17.68 2.81 1.09
N GLY A 17 16.71 2.05 0.58
CA GLY A 17 16.29 0.80 1.20
C GLY A 17 15.51 0.94 2.49
N LYS A 18 15.01 2.13 2.82
CA LYS A 18 14.28 2.41 4.07
C LYS A 18 13.16 1.41 4.33
N VAL A 19 12.37 1.08 3.32
CA VAL A 19 11.19 0.20 3.47
C VAL A 19 11.54 -1.21 3.94
N LEU A 20 12.77 -1.67 3.68
CA LEU A 20 13.25 -2.99 4.10
C LEU A 20 14.21 -2.94 5.30
N LYS A 21 14.42 -1.79 5.92
CA LYS A 21 15.17 -1.69 7.17
C LYS A 21 14.37 -2.37 8.29
N LYS A 22 15.08 -3.13 9.13
CA LYS A 22 14.45 -3.88 10.22
C LYS A 22 14.31 -3.04 11.48
N VAL A 23 13.16 -3.16 12.11
CA VAL A 23 12.86 -2.67 13.45
C VAL A 23 12.21 -3.81 14.22
N LEU A 24 12.76 -4.17 15.36
CA LEU A 24 12.25 -5.29 16.18
C LEU A 24 12.13 -6.60 15.38
N GLY A 25 13.14 -6.89 14.54
CA GLY A 25 13.23 -8.14 13.79
C GLY A 25 12.39 -8.22 12.51
N LYS A 26 11.60 -7.20 12.19
CA LYS A 26 10.78 -7.14 10.98
C LYS A 26 11.08 -5.89 10.19
N THR A 27 10.92 -5.94 8.85
CA THR A 27 11.10 -4.76 8.02
C THR A 27 10.01 -3.72 8.30
N MET A 28 10.29 -2.46 8.00
CA MET A 28 9.31 -1.38 8.14
C MET A 28 8.05 -1.67 7.31
N LEU A 29 8.22 -2.17 6.09
CA LEU A 29 7.10 -2.53 5.22
C LEU A 29 6.28 -3.68 5.81
N GLU A 30 6.92 -4.68 6.42
CA GLU A 30 6.21 -5.79 7.09
C GLU A 30 5.36 -5.27 8.25
N HIS A 31 5.90 -4.37 9.09
CA HIS A 31 5.14 -3.74 10.16
C HIS A 31 3.90 -3.01 9.64
N GLU A 32 4.04 -2.27 8.54
CA GLU A 32 2.92 -1.56 7.94
C GLU A 32 1.86 -2.52 7.39
N ILE A 33 2.27 -3.55 6.66
CA ILE A 33 1.35 -4.57 6.13
C ILE A 33 0.57 -5.23 7.26
N GLU A 34 1.22 -5.62 8.36
CA GLU A 34 0.55 -6.23 9.50
C GLU A 34 -0.50 -5.31 10.12
N ARG A 35 -0.20 -4.01 10.21
CA ARG A 35 -1.16 -3.03 10.73
C ARG A 35 -2.33 -2.83 9.78
N VAL A 36 -2.08 -2.73 8.48
CA VAL A 36 -3.15 -2.60 7.48
C VAL A 36 -4.05 -3.83 7.49
N LYS A 37 -3.49 -5.03 7.69
CA LYS A 37 -4.27 -6.27 7.84
C LYS A 37 -5.23 -6.26 9.02
N ARG A 38 -4.97 -5.45 10.05
CA ARG A 38 -5.85 -5.32 11.22
C ARG A 38 -7.04 -4.37 10.95
N ALA A 39 -7.01 -3.59 9.89
CA ALA A 39 -8.14 -2.74 9.51
C ALA A 39 -9.31 -3.61 9.07
N ARG A 40 -10.48 -3.36 9.65
CA ARG A 40 -11.70 -4.16 9.41
C ARG A 40 -12.30 -3.91 8.04
N THR A 41 -12.11 -2.71 7.50
CA THR A 41 -12.68 -2.29 6.22
C THR A 41 -11.88 -2.76 5.00
N ILE A 42 -10.62 -3.19 5.19
CA ILE A 42 -9.75 -3.60 4.09
C ILE A 42 -9.96 -5.07 3.77
N ASN A 43 -10.29 -5.37 2.52
CA ASN A 43 -10.52 -6.74 2.04
C ASN A 43 -9.29 -7.37 1.40
N GLN A 44 -8.43 -6.56 0.77
CA GLN A 44 -7.18 -7.05 0.18
C GLN A 44 -6.10 -5.97 0.20
N ILE A 45 -4.85 -6.42 0.12
CA ILE A 45 -3.68 -5.55 0.07
C ILE A 45 -2.88 -5.87 -1.19
N ILE A 46 -2.45 -4.83 -1.89
CA ILE A 46 -1.57 -4.92 -3.05
C ILE A 46 -0.35 -4.03 -2.77
N ILE A 47 0.85 -4.57 -2.97
CA ILE A 47 2.08 -3.78 -2.94
C ILE A 47 2.37 -3.33 -4.37
N ALA A 48 2.49 -2.03 -4.58
CA ALA A 48 2.86 -1.45 -5.87
C ALA A 48 4.31 -0.94 -5.79
N THR A 49 5.21 -1.62 -6.49
CA THR A 49 6.63 -1.26 -6.54
C THR A 49 7.05 -0.95 -7.98
N THR A 50 8.35 -0.77 -8.22
CA THR A 50 8.88 -0.45 -9.55
C THR A 50 9.51 -1.66 -10.22
N THR A 51 9.90 -1.49 -11.50
CA THR A 51 10.63 -2.52 -12.26
C THR A 51 12.13 -2.48 -12.00
N ASP A 52 12.62 -1.63 -11.11
CA ASP A 52 14.02 -1.60 -10.71
C ASP A 52 14.45 -2.94 -10.11
N LEU A 53 15.69 -3.35 -10.37
CA LEU A 53 16.21 -4.64 -9.89
C LEU A 53 16.20 -4.75 -8.36
N GLU A 54 16.51 -3.67 -7.65
CA GLU A 54 16.48 -3.65 -6.19
C GLU A 54 15.07 -3.90 -5.62
N ASP A 55 14.05 -3.50 -6.35
CA ASP A 55 12.66 -3.65 -5.91
C ASP A 55 12.15 -5.10 -6.00
N LYS A 56 12.91 -6.00 -6.61
CA LYS A 56 12.64 -7.45 -6.53
C LYS A 56 12.64 -7.96 -5.08
N LYS A 57 13.39 -7.32 -4.20
CA LYS A 57 13.39 -7.62 -2.76
C LYS A 57 12.01 -7.36 -2.13
N ILE A 58 11.34 -6.31 -2.58
CA ILE A 58 9.97 -5.98 -2.14
C ILE A 58 8.98 -7.02 -2.64
N ILE A 59 9.11 -7.44 -3.90
CA ILE A 59 8.28 -8.51 -4.47
C ILE A 59 8.43 -9.81 -3.67
N ARG A 60 9.66 -10.20 -3.33
CA ARG A 60 9.93 -11.40 -2.52
C ARG A 60 9.31 -11.30 -1.13
N LEU A 61 9.39 -10.14 -0.49
CA LEU A 61 8.76 -9.93 0.81
C LEU A 61 7.24 -10.05 0.71
N ALA A 62 6.63 -9.47 -0.32
CA ALA A 62 5.19 -9.58 -0.55
C ALA A 62 4.77 -11.05 -0.72
N GLN A 63 5.52 -11.83 -1.49
CA GLN A 63 5.29 -13.27 -1.67
C GLN A 63 5.37 -14.02 -0.34
N LYS A 64 6.40 -13.74 0.47
CA LYS A 64 6.57 -14.35 1.80
C LYS A 64 5.39 -14.04 2.72
N LEU A 65 4.86 -12.83 2.65
CA LEU A 65 3.73 -12.38 3.46
C LEU A 65 2.36 -12.73 2.84
N LYS A 66 2.35 -13.41 1.69
CA LYS A 66 1.14 -13.79 0.95
C LYS A 66 0.28 -12.59 0.59
N VAL A 67 0.93 -11.51 0.13
CA VAL A 67 0.31 -10.28 -0.32
C VAL A 67 0.56 -10.12 -1.81
N LYS A 68 -0.44 -9.63 -2.54
CA LYS A 68 -0.31 -9.36 -3.97
C LYS A 68 0.72 -8.26 -4.22
N ALA A 69 1.48 -8.37 -5.31
CA ALA A 69 2.47 -7.38 -5.69
C ALA A 69 2.44 -7.09 -7.18
N PHE A 70 2.72 -5.84 -7.53
CA PHE A 70 2.80 -5.35 -8.89
C PHE A 70 4.05 -4.48 -9.05
N ALA A 71 4.79 -4.69 -10.14
CA ALA A 71 5.93 -3.86 -10.51
C ALA A 71 5.56 -3.00 -11.73
N GLY A 72 5.66 -1.68 -11.57
CA GLY A 72 5.26 -0.73 -12.61
C GLY A 72 6.21 0.46 -12.71
N SER A 73 5.74 1.57 -13.28
CA SER A 73 6.52 2.76 -13.55
C SER A 73 7.20 3.31 -12.30
N GLU A 74 8.49 3.65 -12.41
CA GLU A 74 9.24 4.33 -11.37
C GLU A 74 8.88 5.82 -11.31
N SER A 75 8.82 6.48 -12.46
CA SER A 75 8.61 7.93 -12.56
C SER A 75 7.15 8.34 -12.39
N ASP A 76 6.21 7.53 -12.86
CA ASP A 76 4.78 7.83 -12.79
C ASP A 76 4.11 7.01 -11.70
N VAL A 77 4.03 7.60 -10.49
CA VAL A 77 3.43 6.94 -9.33
C VAL A 77 1.93 6.73 -9.51
N LEU A 78 1.23 7.68 -10.09
CA LEU A 78 -0.21 7.55 -10.33
C LEU A 78 -0.50 6.40 -11.28
N ASP A 79 0.24 6.29 -12.39
CA ASP A 79 0.11 5.17 -13.33
C ASP A 79 0.40 3.83 -12.63
N ARG A 80 1.38 3.79 -11.74
CA ARG A 80 1.70 2.58 -10.98
C ARG A 80 0.50 2.09 -10.14
N TYR A 81 -0.18 3.00 -9.44
CA TYR A 81 -1.41 2.66 -8.71
C TYR A 81 -2.51 2.19 -9.65
N TYR A 82 -2.70 2.89 -10.77
CA TYR A 82 -3.72 2.54 -11.75
C TYR A 82 -3.48 1.16 -12.36
N GLN A 83 -2.25 0.88 -12.78
CA GLN A 83 -1.90 -0.41 -13.38
C GLN A 83 -2.00 -1.56 -12.37
N ALA A 84 -1.61 -1.31 -11.12
CA ALA A 84 -1.77 -2.30 -10.05
C ALA A 84 -3.25 -2.64 -9.83
N ALA A 85 -4.11 -1.64 -9.77
CA ALA A 85 -5.55 -1.83 -9.64
C ALA A 85 -6.12 -2.61 -10.83
N THR A 86 -5.74 -2.23 -12.04
CA THR A 86 -6.20 -2.87 -13.29
C THR A 86 -5.79 -4.34 -13.33
N LYS A 87 -4.53 -4.64 -13.01
CA LYS A 87 -4.00 -6.02 -13.03
C LYS A 87 -4.80 -6.96 -12.14
N PHE A 88 -5.23 -6.49 -11.00
CA PHE A 88 -5.94 -7.31 -10.01
C PHE A 88 -7.45 -7.11 -10.03
N GLY A 89 -7.97 -6.43 -11.07
CA GLY A 89 -9.42 -6.27 -11.25
C GLY A 89 -10.07 -5.45 -10.14
N VAL A 90 -9.38 -4.45 -9.61
CA VAL A 90 -9.92 -3.56 -8.58
C VAL A 90 -10.77 -2.50 -9.24
N ASP A 91 -12.06 -2.56 -9.03
CA ASP A 91 -13.05 -1.70 -9.69
C ASP A 91 -13.94 -0.90 -8.70
N ASP A 92 -13.64 -0.97 -7.42
CA ASP A 92 -14.44 -0.33 -6.37
C ASP A 92 -13.57 0.68 -5.58
N VAL A 93 -13.45 0.53 -4.29
CA VAL A 93 -12.80 1.49 -3.40
C VAL A 93 -11.31 1.18 -3.24
N ILE A 94 -10.48 2.19 -3.46
CA ILE A 94 -9.02 2.10 -3.28
C ILE A 94 -8.59 2.98 -2.12
N VAL A 95 -7.83 2.40 -1.19
CA VAL A 95 -7.12 3.13 -0.14
C VAL A 95 -5.66 3.25 -0.56
N ARG A 96 -5.22 4.47 -0.80
CA ARG A 96 -3.83 4.75 -1.18
C ARG A 96 -2.97 4.90 0.07
N LEU A 97 -1.91 4.11 0.18
CA LEU A 97 -0.95 4.16 1.28
C LEU A 97 0.48 4.23 0.74
N THR A 98 1.38 4.77 1.55
CA THR A 98 2.82 4.83 1.23
C THR A 98 3.60 3.92 2.17
N GLY A 99 4.59 3.20 1.65
CA GLY A 99 5.32 2.14 2.35
C GLY A 99 6.33 2.61 3.40
N ASP A 100 6.29 3.88 3.79
CA ASP A 100 7.16 4.48 4.80
C ASP A 100 6.43 4.84 6.10
N CYS A 101 5.26 4.27 6.34
CA CYS A 101 4.42 4.52 7.51
C CYS A 101 4.25 3.26 8.38
N PRO A 102 5.31 2.77 9.05
CA PRO A 102 5.22 1.52 9.81
C PRO A 102 4.29 1.60 11.02
N LEU A 103 3.93 2.80 11.46
CA LEU A 103 3.03 3.04 12.57
C LEU A 103 1.60 3.40 12.13
N THR A 104 1.24 3.15 10.88
CA THR A 104 -0.12 3.37 10.37
C THR A 104 -1.16 2.75 11.33
N ASP A 105 -2.14 3.55 11.71
CA ASP A 105 -3.18 3.14 12.65
C ASP A 105 -4.35 2.50 11.91
N PRO A 106 -4.65 1.22 12.14
CA PRO A 106 -5.79 0.55 11.50
C PRO A 106 -7.14 1.24 11.78
N SER A 107 -7.32 1.81 12.96
CA SER A 107 -8.56 2.50 13.33
C SER A 107 -8.76 3.79 12.53
N ILE A 108 -7.68 4.49 12.19
CA ILE A 108 -7.75 5.68 11.33
C ILE A 108 -8.11 5.27 9.91
N ILE A 109 -7.53 4.19 9.39
CA ILE A 109 -7.91 3.64 8.07
C ILE A 109 -9.42 3.37 8.06
N ASP A 110 -9.92 2.65 9.05
CA ASP A 110 -11.34 2.29 9.13
C ASP A 110 -12.24 3.53 9.23
N LYS A 111 -11.82 4.55 9.97
CA LYS A 111 -12.55 5.80 10.10
C LYS A 111 -12.67 6.53 8.76
N VAL A 112 -11.57 6.66 8.03
CA VAL A 112 -11.55 7.32 6.71
C VAL A 112 -12.38 6.54 5.69
N VAL A 113 -12.22 5.22 5.64
CA VAL A 113 -12.98 4.36 4.72
C VAL A 113 -14.48 4.40 5.04
N SER A 114 -14.85 4.29 6.31
CA SER A 114 -16.26 4.34 6.73
C SER A 114 -16.89 5.68 6.37
N PHE A 115 -16.18 6.78 6.56
CA PHE A 115 -16.65 8.11 6.14
C PHE A 115 -16.86 8.16 4.62
N TYR A 116 -15.91 7.66 3.84
CA TYR A 116 -16.04 7.61 2.38
C TYR A 116 -17.27 6.80 1.95
N LEU A 117 -17.42 5.59 2.49
CA LEU A 117 -18.53 4.70 2.13
C LEU A 117 -19.91 5.32 2.43
N LYS A 118 -20.02 6.09 3.51
CA LYS A 118 -21.25 6.79 3.86
C LYS A 118 -21.54 7.97 2.92
N ASN A 119 -20.52 8.57 2.34
CA ASN A 119 -20.63 9.82 1.56
C ASN A 119 -20.27 9.63 0.07
N LYS A 120 -20.09 8.42 -0.41
CA LYS A 120 -19.61 8.18 -1.79
C LYS A 120 -20.52 8.69 -2.90
N LYS A 121 -21.77 8.98 -2.60
CA LYS A 121 -22.67 9.61 -3.57
C LYS A 121 -22.35 11.10 -3.79
N SER A 122 -21.74 11.74 -2.81
CA SER A 122 -21.43 13.18 -2.82
C SER A 122 -19.94 13.49 -2.80
N CYS A 123 -19.08 12.50 -2.56
CA CYS A 123 -17.63 12.71 -2.60
C CYS A 123 -16.92 11.55 -3.31
N GLN A 124 -15.92 11.89 -4.12
CA GLN A 124 -15.10 10.92 -4.85
C GLN A 124 -13.78 10.62 -4.16
N TYR A 125 -13.41 11.43 -3.18
CA TYR A 125 -12.14 11.33 -2.46
C TYR A 125 -12.29 11.80 -1.03
N THR A 126 -11.59 11.16 -0.11
CA THR A 126 -11.47 11.59 1.29
C THR A 126 -10.09 11.25 1.84
N ASN A 127 -9.64 11.99 2.83
CA ASN A 127 -8.38 11.76 3.53
C ASN A 127 -8.52 12.05 5.03
N ASN A 128 -7.45 11.85 5.79
CA ASN A 128 -7.41 12.06 7.23
C ASN A 128 -6.79 13.40 7.66
N VAL A 129 -6.72 14.33 6.74
CA VAL A 129 -6.14 15.66 6.99
C VAL A 129 -7.24 16.68 7.24
#